data_b9360956f79dfbd330a7dfe0f01e9679
#
_entry.id   b9360956f79dfbd330a7dfe0f01e9679
#
_cell.length_a   1.000
_cell.length_b   1.000
_cell.length_c   1.000
_cell.angle_alpha   90.00
_cell.angle_beta   90.00
_cell.angle_gamma   90.00
#
_symmetry.space_group_name_H-M   'P 1'
#
loop_
_entity.id
_entity.type
_entity.pdbx_description
1 polymer ?
#
loop_
_entity_poly.entity_id
_entity_poly.type
_entity_poly.pdbx_seq_one_letter_code
_entity_poly.pdbx_strand_id
1 'polypeptide(L)'
;MRKVLVTGFGAFSSHAENPTEALVAAWPSTMEVRDPWGEQSETVHVDAQMLTVDQAGASDTARRLEQGERWDAVLHLGLCGSCTNARLEWLGRDVLQMREPDNAGRMINGAPITGTGDRAAGVDRERFGLAECDPDASW
;
A
#
# COMPACT_ATOMS: atom_id res chain seq x y z
N MET A 1 -7.70 -21.46 -0.28
CA MET A 1 -7.16 -20.46 -1.24
C MET A 1 -6.86 -19.19 -0.48
N ARG A 2 -5.66 -18.68 -0.56
CA ARG A 2 -5.28 -17.41 0.06
C ARG A 2 -5.95 -16.24 -0.63
N LYS A 3 -6.20 -15.18 0.14
CA LYS A 3 -6.84 -13.96 -0.33
C LYS A 3 -5.90 -12.77 -0.11
N VAL A 4 -5.67 -11.98 -1.14
CA VAL A 4 -4.82 -10.79 -1.11
C VAL A 4 -5.65 -9.56 -1.46
N LEU A 5 -5.51 -8.49 -0.69
CA LEU A 5 -6.03 -7.17 -1.05
C LEU A 5 -4.95 -6.38 -1.78
N VAL A 6 -5.27 -5.85 -2.95
CA VAL A 6 -4.42 -4.89 -3.67
C VAL A 6 -5.18 -3.58 -3.79
N THR A 7 -4.59 -2.49 -3.34
CA THR A 7 -5.22 -1.18 -3.43
C THR A 7 -4.38 -0.21 -4.26
N GLY A 8 -5.02 0.74 -4.90
CA GLY A 8 -4.40 1.86 -5.58
C GLY A 8 -5.23 3.12 -5.38
N PHE A 9 -4.76 4.22 -5.94
CA PHE A 9 -5.41 5.53 -5.82
C PHE A 9 -5.69 6.13 -7.20
N GLY A 10 -6.75 6.93 -7.29
CA GLY A 10 -7.05 7.75 -8.44
C GLY A 10 -6.18 9.01 -8.52
N ALA A 11 -6.51 9.88 -9.45
CA ALA A 11 -5.87 11.17 -9.62
C ALA A 11 -5.99 12.05 -8.36
N PHE A 12 -4.94 12.81 -8.04
CA PHE A 12 -4.98 13.80 -6.96
C PHE A 12 -4.01 14.95 -7.22
N SER A 13 -4.32 16.12 -6.65
CA SER A 13 -3.49 17.32 -6.76
C SER A 13 -3.13 17.67 -8.20
N SER A 14 -1.84 17.89 -8.51
CA SER A 14 -1.33 18.14 -9.85
C SER A 14 -1.18 16.89 -10.71
N HIS A 15 -1.41 15.70 -10.15
CA HIS A 15 -1.32 14.41 -10.85
C HIS A 15 -2.67 14.05 -11.47
N ALA A 16 -2.90 14.46 -12.72
CA ALA A 16 -4.12 14.15 -13.47
C ALA A 16 -4.29 12.65 -13.72
N GLU A 17 -3.18 11.89 -13.73
CA GLU A 17 -3.15 10.45 -13.88
C GLU A 17 -2.36 9.83 -12.73
N ASN A 18 -2.86 8.72 -12.21
CA ASN A 18 -2.17 7.91 -11.22
C ASN A 18 -1.97 6.51 -11.79
N PRO A 19 -0.73 6.05 -11.99
CA PRO A 19 -0.46 4.74 -12.59
C PRO A 19 -1.05 3.59 -11.78
N THR A 20 -1.28 3.76 -10.49
CA THR A 20 -1.88 2.73 -9.66
C THR A 20 -3.35 2.49 -9.98
N GLU A 21 -4.06 3.47 -10.53
CA GLU A 21 -5.43 3.33 -11.03
C GLU A 21 -5.51 2.30 -12.16
N ALA A 22 -4.66 2.44 -13.17
CA ALA A 22 -4.59 1.50 -14.29
C ALA A 22 -4.15 0.10 -13.84
N LEU A 23 -3.19 0.02 -12.91
CA LEU A 23 -2.73 -1.25 -12.36
C LEU A 23 -3.86 -2.00 -11.64
N VAL A 24 -4.57 -1.33 -10.75
CA VAL A 24 -5.68 -1.95 -10.00
C VAL A 24 -6.82 -2.35 -10.93
N ALA A 25 -7.17 -1.50 -11.90
CA ALA A 25 -8.22 -1.80 -12.87
C ALA A 25 -7.90 -3.02 -13.76
N ALA A 26 -6.63 -3.25 -14.06
CA ALA A 26 -6.16 -4.38 -14.86
C ALA A 26 -5.78 -5.62 -14.03
N TRP A 27 -5.83 -5.54 -12.71
CA TRP A 27 -5.37 -6.63 -11.86
C TRP A 27 -6.31 -7.84 -11.96
N PRO A 28 -5.77 -9.05 -12.19
CA PRO A 28 -6.61 -10.24 -12.32
C PRO A 28 -7.21 -10.63 -10.96
N SER A 29 -8.43 -11.14 -10.97
CA SER A 29 -9.11 -11.60 -9.75
C SER A 29 -8.48 -12.85 -9.11
N THR A 30 -7.66 -13.56 -9.89
CA THR A 30 -6.87 -14.71 -9.43
C THR A 30 -5.48 -14.67 -10.06
N MET A 31 -4.48 -15.04 -9.31
CA MET A 31 -3.10 -15.14 -9.77
C MET A 31 -2.48 -16.44 -9.32
N GLU A 32 -1.66 -17.01 -10.18
CA GLU A 32 -0.71 -18.03 -9.75
C GLU A 32 0.54 -17.34 -9.23
N VAL A 33 0.86 -17.57 -7.96
CA VAL A 33 2.07 -17.07 -7.32
C VAL A 33 3.01 -18.22 -7.07
N ARG A 34 4.28 -18.02 -7.36
CA ARG A 34 5.32 -19.02 -7.15
C ARG A 34 6.19 -18.59 -5.96
N ASP A 35 6.47 -19.53 -5.09
CA ASP A 35 7.47 -19.32 -4.05
C ASP A 35 8.84 -19.12 -4.72
N PRO A 36 9.47 -17.94 -4.62
CA PRO A 36 10.76 -17.67 -5.25
C PRO A 36 11.91 -18.49 -4.65
N TRP A 37 11.70 -19.08 -3.47
CA TRP A 37 12.67 -19.92 -2.75
C TRP A 37 12.32 -21.41 -2.75
N GLY A 38 11.24 -21.79 -3.43
CA GLY A 38 10.74 -23.15 -3.54
C GLY A 38 10.17 -23.46 -4.92
N GLU A 39 9.75 -24.72 -5.11
CA GLU A 39 9.14 -25.16 -6.36
C GLU A 39 7.60 -25.10 -6.34
N GLN A 40 7.04 -24.67 -5.23
CA GLN A 40 5.58 -24.65 -5.05
C GLN A 40 4.97 -23.40 -5.68
N SER A 41 3.89 -23.61 -6.41
CA SER A 41 3.01 -22.55 -6.86
C SER A 41 1.64 -22.66 -6.18
N GLU A 42 1.00 -21.55 -5.99
CA GLU A 42 -0.31 -21.47 -5.36
C GLU A 42 -1.17 -20.46 -6.12
N THR A 43 -2.45 -20.78 -6.31
CA THR A 43 -3.41 -19.81 -6.82
C THR A 43 -3.94 -18.98 -5.66
N VAL A 44 -3.83 -17.67 -5.77
CA VAL A 44 -4.37 -16.71 -4.80
C VAL A 44 -5.56 -15.96 -5.41
N HIS A 45 -6.55 -15.67 -4.57
CA HIS A 45 -7.64 -14.76 -4.94
C HIS A 45 -7.20 -13.32 -4.65
N VAL A 46 -7.42 -12.42 -5.62
CA VAL A 46 -7.07 -11.01 -5.49
C VAL A 46 -8.34 -10.17 -5.44
N ASP A 47 -8.45 -9.40 -4.36
CA ASP A 47 -9.43 -8.34 -4.19
C ASP A 47 -8.75 -7.01 -4.56
N ALA A 48 -9.01 -6.50 -5.75
CA ALA A 48 -8.39 -5.28 -6.25
C ALA A 48 -9.35 -4.09 -6.04
N GLN A 49 -8.87 -3.03 -5.38
CA GLN A 49 -9.71 -1.91 -5.00
C GLN A 49 -9.03 -0.56 -5.23
N MET A 50 -9.79 0.37 -5.82
CA MET A 50 -9.44 1.77 -5.89
C MET A 50 -9.87 2.48 -4.61
N LEU A 51 -8.94 3.24 -4.01
CA LEU A 51 -9.20 4.09 -2.86
C LEU A 51 -9.28 5.55 -3.29
N THR A 52 -10.11 6.32 -2.59
CA THR A 52 -10.15 7.78 -2.74
C THR A 52 -8.96 8.41 -2.01
N VAL A 53 -8.43 9.52 -2.54
CA VAL A 53 -7.31 10.25 -1.93
C VAL A 53 -7.87 11.25 -0.91
N ASP A 54 -8.37 10.70 0.18
CA ASP A 54 -8.94 11.42 1.33
C ASP A 54 -8.91 10.53 2.58
N GLN A 55 -9.50 11.02 3.66
CA GLN A 55 -9.56 10.26 4.92
C GLN A 55 -10.35 8.96 4.77
N ALA A 56 -11.43 8.95 4.00
CA ALA A 56 -12.25 7.76 3.81
C ALA A 56 -11.46 6.66 3.11
N GLY A 57 -10.73 6.99 2.03
CA GLY A 57 -9.87 6.04 1.33
C GLY A 57 -8.70 5.56 2.20
N ALA A 58 -8.03 6.46 2.91
CA ALA A 58 -6.92 6.11 3.80
C ALA A 58 -7.35 5.16 4.93
N SER A 59 -8.60 5.25 5.39
CA SER A 59 -9.14 4.45 6.49
C SER A 59 -9.86 3.18 6.02
N ASP A 60 -10.07 2.99 4.72
CA ASP A 60 -10.96 1.95 4.20
C ASP A 60 -10.53 0.55 4.60
N THR A 61 -9.26 0.21 4.41
CA THR A 61 -8.74 -1.12 4.76
C THR A 61 -8.88 -1.41 6.26
N ALA A 62 -8.57 -0.44 7.12
CA ALA A 62 -8.72 -0.59 8.57
C ALA A 62 -10.19 -0.82 8.95
N ARG A 63 -11.10 -0.02 8.39
CA ARG A 63 -12.54 -0.16 8.62
C ARG A 63 -13.07 -1.53 8.18
N ARG A 64 -12.65 -2.04 7.02
CA ARG A 64 -13.03 -3.37 6.54
C ARG A 64 -12.53 -4.48 7.48
N LEU A 65 -11.29 -4.35 7.98
CA LEU A 65 -10.76 -5.27 9.00
C LEU A 65 -11.57 -5.24 10.31
N GLU A 66 -11.99 -4.05 10.76
CA GLU A 66 -12.86 -3.89 11.92
C GLU A 66 -14.23 -4.53 11.71
N GLN A 67 -14.74 -4.49 10.48
CA GLN A 67 -15.99 -5.13 10.07
C GLN A 67 -15.89 -6.65 9.89
N GLY A 68 -14.71 -7.22 10.11
CA GLY A 68 -14.49 -8.66 10.08
C GLY A 68 -13.92 -9.22 8.79
N GLU A 69 -13.64 -8.38 7.77
CA GLU A 69 -12.94 -8.85 6.59
C GLU A 69 -11.51 -9.27 6.93
N ARG A 70 -10.98 -10.24 6.17
CA ARG A 70 -9.62 -10.77 6.39
C ARG A 70 -8.97 -11.08 5.06
N TRP A 71 -7.68 -10.76 4.99
CA TRP A 71 -6.78 -11.10 3.90
C TRP A 71 -5.50 -11.71 4.48
N ASP A 72 -4.87 -12.60 3.73
CA ASP A 72 -3.58 -13.17 4.08
C ASP A 72 -2.44 -12.16 3.87
N ALA A 73 -2.61 -11.26 2.92
CA ALA A 73 -1.71 -10.13 2.68
C ALA A 73 -2.47 -8.91 2.13
N VAL A 74 -1.90 -7.73 2.37
CA VAL A 74 -2.37 -6.46 1.81
C VAL A 74 -1.21 -5.77 1.10
N LEU A 75 -1.42 -5.36 -0.15
CA LEU A 75 -0.49 -4.58 -0.94
C LEU A 75 -1.12 -3.23 -1.27
N HIS A 76 -0.57 -2.16 -0.73
CA HIS A 76 -0.94 -0.80 -1.08
C HIS A 76 0.00 -0.25 -2.15
N LEU A 77 -0.56 0.18 -3.29
CA LEU A 77 0.18 0.83 -4.36
C LEU A 77 -0.02 2.34 -4.27
N GLY A 78 1.05 3.09 -4.30
CA GLY A 78 1.04 4.55 -4.23
C GLY A 78 1.91 5.18 -5.32
N LEU A 79 1.64 6.42 -5.65
CA LEU A 79 2.44 7.23 -6.56
C LEU A 79 3.53 7.99 -5.77
N CYS A 80 4.78 7.80 -6.18
CA CYS A 80 5.88 8.67 -5.77
C CYS A 80 6.35 9.49 -6.97
N GLY A 81 5.91 10.74 -7.06
CA GLY A 81 6.20 11.61 -8.21
C GLY A 81 7.67 11.97 -8.41
N SER A 82 8.49 11.84 -7.36
CA SER A 82 9.94 12.11 -7.39
C SER A 82 10.81 10.85 -7.50
N CYS A 83 10.20 9.66 -7.47
CA CYS A 83 10.94 8.40 -7.52
C CYS A 83 11.24 7.97 -8.95
N THR A 84 12.44 7.48 -9.20
CA THR A 84 12.84 6.91 -10.50
C THR A 84 12.62 5.41 -10.58
N ASN A 85 12.52 4.74 -9.44
CA ASN A 85 12.34 3.30 -9.32
C ASN A 85 11.16 2.98 -8.40
N ALA A 86 10.58 1.79 -8.57
CA ALA A 86 9.62 1.28 -7.63
C ALA A 86 10.29 1.06 -6.27
N ARG A 87 9.58 1.39 -5.20
CA ARG A 87 10.05 1.27 -3.83
C ARG A 87 9.11 0.40 -3.03
N LEU A 88 9.66 -0.43 -2.15
CA LEU A 88 8.90 -1.18 -1.18
C LEU A 88 9.01 -0.50 0.18
N GLU A 89 7.90 0.06 0.64
CA GLU A 89 7.81 0.65 1.98
C GLU A 89 7.50 -0.45 2.99
N TRP A 90 8.39 -0.64 3.94
CA TRP A 90 8.26 -1.66 4.96
C TRP A 90 7.94 -1.11 6.36
N LEU A 91 8.00 0.22 6.53
CA LEU A 91 7.74 0.90 7.78
C LEU A 91 6.50 1.80 7.66
N GLY A 92 5.46 1.49 8.41
CA GLY A 92 4.32 2.38 8.61
C GLY A 92 4.63 3.40 9.70
N ARG A 93 4.81 4.68 9.30
CA ARG A 93 5.05 5.79 10.22
C ARG A 93 3.76 6.17 10.94
N ASP A 94 3.83 6.32 12.27
CA ASP A 94 2.71 6.79 13.08
C ASP A 94 2.62 8.33 13.07
N VAL A 95 2.69 8.91 11.89
CA VAL A 95 2.60 10.36 11.71
C VAL A 95 1.85 10.66 10.41
N LEU A 96 0.86 11.54 10.51
CA LEU A 96 0.19 12.11 9.36
C LEU A 96 0.93 13.39 8.96
N GLN A 97 1.70 13.29 7.88
CA GLN A 97 2.52 14.37 7.32
C GLN A 97 2.14 14.56 5.86
N MET A 98 1.35 15.57 5.57
CA MET A 98 0.85 15.83 4.23
C MET A 98 1.66 16.95 3.58
N ARG A 99 2.18 16.72 2.38
CA ARG A 99 2.87 17.74 1.57
C ARG A 99 1.91 18.57 0.75
N GLU A 100 0.79 17.98 0.39
CA GLU A 100 -0.27 18.58 -0.41
C GLU A 100 -1.63 18.23 0.20
N PRO A 101 -2.66 19.07 0.01
CA PRO A 101 -4.01 18.74 0.45
C PRO A 101 -4.52 17.46 -0.24
N ASP A 102 -5.31 16.68 0.46
CA ASP A 102 -6.06 15.59 -0.15
C ASP A 102 -7.23 16.12 -1.01
N ASN A 103 -7.95 15.23 -1.69
CA ASN A 103 -9.05 15.62 -2.58
C ASN A 103 -10.24 16.26 -1.84
N ALA A 104 -10.30 16.15 -0.51
CA ALA A 104 -11.26 16.85 0.34
C ALA A 104 -10.73 18.19 0.87
N GLY A 105 -9.51 18.60 0.49
CA GLY A 105 -8.87 19.83 0.93
C GLY A 105 -8.24 19.76 2.33
N ARG A 106 -8.15 18.56 2.91
CA ARG A 106 -7.54 18.36 4.22
C ARG A 106 -6.01 18.46 4.13
N MET A 107 -5.41 19.19 5.05
CA MET A 107 -3.96 19.36 5.18
C MET A 107 -3.58 19.24 6.65
N ILE A 108 -2.84 18.18 7.00
CA ILE A 108 -2.41 17.90 8.37
C ILE A 108 -0.91 17.63 8.39
N ASN A 109 -0.21 18.19 9.35
CA ASN A 109 1.23 18.04 9.51
C ASN A 109 1.59 17.72 10.96
N GLY A 110 2.26 16.59 11.15
CA GLY A 110 2.83 16.20 12.43
C GLY A 110 1.85 15.63 13.45
N ALA A 111 0.63 15.25 13.03
CA ALA A 111 -0.32 14.61 13.93
C ALA A 111 -0.06 13.08 13.98
N PRO A 112 -0.11 12.44 15.16
CA PRO A 112 -0.06 10.99 15.24
C PRO A 112 -1.30 10.37 14.60
N ILE A 113 -1.16 9.20 13.98
CA ILE A 113 -2.28 8.43 13.41
C ILE A 113 -2.94 7.60 14.52
N THR A 114 -2.15 6.86 15.26
CA THR A 114 -2.62 5.97 16.35
C THR A 114 -2.09 6.39 17.71
N GLY A 115 -0.97 7.09 17.78
CA GLY A 115 -0.26 7.41 19.01
C GLY A 115 0.48 6.23 19.66
N THR A 116 0.61 5.11 18.92
CA THR A 116 1.27 3.88 19.44
C THR A 116 2.65 3.64 18.85
N GLY A 117 3.12 4.52 17.97
CA GLY A 117 4.44 4.46 17.32
C GLY A 117 4.44 3.75 15.98
N ASP A 118 5.56 3.84 15.29
CA ASP A 118 5.79 3.25 13.98
C ASP A 118 5.69 1.73 14.01
N ARG A 119 5.26 1.11 12.91
CA ARG A 119 5.12 -0.34 12.79
C ARG A 119 5.76 -0.85 11.50
N ALA A 120 6.57 -1.88 11.62
CA ALA A 120 7.11 -2.59 10.47
C ALA A 120 6.04 -3.45 9.81
N ALA A 121 6.08 -3.52 8.47
CA ALA A 121 5.34 -4.51 7.72
C ALA A 121 5.87 -5.93 8.04
N GLY A 122 4.99 -6.94 7.96
CA GLY A 122 5.34 -8.34 8.21
C GLY A 122 6.15 -8.98 7.07
N VAL A 123 7.10 -8.24 6.49
CA VAL A 123 7.94 -8.68 5.37
C VAL A 123 9.33 -9.01 5.89
N ASP A 124 9.81 -10.22 5.60
CA ASP A 124 11.19 -10.61 5.87
C ASP A 124 12.12 -9.97 4.82
N ARG A 125 12.74 -8.87 5.21
CA ARG A 125 13.60 -8.06 4.33
C ARG A 125 14.83 -8.80 3.85
N GLU A 126 15.44 -9.59 4.71
CA GLU A 126 16.65 -10.36 4.36
C GLU A 126 16.30 -11.42 3.32
N ARG A 127 15.20 -12.11 3.53
CA ARG A 127 14.70 -13.14 2.60
C ARG A 127 14.35 -12.57 1.22
N PHE A 128 13.86 -11.33 1.15
CA PHE A 128 13.59 -10.65 -0.11
C PHE A 128 14.81 -9.94 -0.72
N GLY A 129 15.99 -10.03 -0.11
CA GLY A 129 17.18 -9.31 -0.56
C GLY A 129 17.08 -7.79 -0.41
N LEU A 130 16.21 -7.31 0.46
CA LEU A 130 15.96 -5.89 0.69
C LEU A 130 16.92 -5.27 1.73
N ALA A 131 17.82 -6.06 2.29
CA ALA A 131 18.80 -5.60 3.29
C ALA A 131 19.74 -4.53 2.73
N GLU A 132 19.94 -4.50 1.42
CA GLU A 132 20.77 -3.51 0.72
C GLU A 132 19.98 -2.25 0.30
N CYS A 133 18.67 -2.22 0.49
CA CYS A 133 17.87 -1.02 0.25
C CYS A 133 18.15 -0.01 1.35
N ASP A 134 18.37 1.24 0.97
CA ASP A 134 18.68 2.35 1.87
C ASP A 134 17.67 2.41 3.04
N PRO A 135 18.11 2.16 4.29
CA PRO A 135 17.22 2.19 5.45
C PRO A 135 16.72 3.61 5.79
N ASP A 136 17.41 4.63 5.27
CA ASP A 136 17.13 6.05 5.54
C ASP A 136 16.33 6.73 4.43
N ALA A 137 15.83 5.98 3.44
CA ALA A 137 14.89 6.52 2.49
C ALA A 137 13.62 6.97 3.23
N SER A 138 13.71 8.14 3.82
CA SER A 138 12.57 8.84 4.42
C SER A 138 11.64 9.26 3.28
N TRP A 139 10.43 8.86 3.36
CA TRP A 139 9.35 9.08 2.40
C TRP A 139 8.57 10.33 2.71
#